data_ba741ce7050970a1f5aa5a6373f03555
#
_entry.id   ba741ce7050970a1f5aa5a6373f03555
#
_cell.length_a   1.000
_cell.length_b   1.000
_cell.length_c   1.000
_cell.angle_alpha   90.00
_cell.angle_beta   90.00
_cell.angle_gamma   90.00
#
_symmetry.space_group_name_H-M   'P 1'
#
loop_
_entity.id
_entity.type
_entity.pdbx_description
1 polymer ?
#
loop_
_entity_poly.entity_id
_entity_poly.type
_entity_poly.pdbx_seq_one_letter_code
_entity_poly.pdbx_strand_id
1 'polypeptide(L)'
;MAHEFIYQAYKLSRVYPPDKTVLENISLSFYPGVKIGVLGSNGAGKSSLLKIMAGLDDGFQGEARLTAGHTVGYLAQEPQLDPNKTVRGNVMDGVSEVQSIIDDYNTVMAKWADPDADYDKIGKQQAILEDKIAAADAWSLERNVEIAMDALRCPPDDADVTVL
;
A
#
# COMPACT_ATOMS: atom_id res chain seq x y z
N MET A 1 19.85 22.48 4.18
CA MET A 1 19.19 21.21 4.54
C MET A 1 19.55 20.22 3.46
N ALA A 2 20.19 19.09 3.82
CA ALA A 2 20.49 18.05 2.85
C ALA A 2 19.14 17.46 2.39
N HIS A 3 18.86 17.50 1.10
CA HIS A 3 17.68 16.84 0.55
C HIS A 3 17.91 15.33 0.63
N GLU A 4 17.19 14.68 1.53
CA GLU A 4 17.25 13.24 1.66
C GLU A 4 16.45 12.59 0.53
N PHE A 5 17.06 11.62 -0.16
CA PHE A 5 16.36 10.88 -1.21
C PHE A 5 15.33 9.94 -0.58
N ILE A 6 14.15 9.84 -1.17
CA ILE A 6 13.12 8.89 -0.73
C ILE A 6 13.38 7.48 -1.27
N TYR A 7 14.05 7.37 -2.40
CA TYR A 7 14.44 6.10 -3.01
C TYR A 7 15.79 6.22 -3.69
N GLN A 8 16.60 5.18 -3.58
CA GLN A 8 17.91 5.10 -4.22
C GLN A 8 18.13 3.71 -4.82
N ALA A 9 18.69 3.69 -6.04
CA ALA A 9 19.25 2.48 -6.64
C ALA A 9 20.69 2.75 -7.07
N TYR A 10 21.56 1.77 -6.87
CA TYR A 10 22.98 1.86 -7.24
C TYR A 10 23.43 0.61 -7.96
N LYS A 11 23.96 0.79 -9.19
CA LYS A 11 24.42 -0.30 -10.07
C LYS A 11 23.40 -1.43 -10.22
N LEU A 12 22.13 -1.06 -10.29
CA LEU A 12 21.02 -1.98 -10.40
C LEU A 12 21.07 -2.69 -11.75
N SER A 13 21.12 -4.03 -11.72
CA SER A 13 21.08 -4.87 -12.92
C SER A 13 20.08 -6.02 -12.72
N ARG A 14 19.32 -6.34 -13.76
CA ARG A 14 18.35 -7.43 -13.73
C ARG A 14 18.48 -8.30 -14.96
N VAL A 15 18.73 -9.59 -14.73
CA VAL A 15 18.81 -10.61 -15.78
C VAL A 15 17.76 -11.67 -15.53
N TYR A 16 16.95 -11.98 -16.52
CA TYR A 16 16.00 -13.09 -16.49
C TYR A 16 16.58 -14.31 -17.21
N PRO A 17 16.34 -15.53 -16.69
CA PRO A 17 16.80 -16.75 -17.34
C PRO A 17 16.27 -16.89 -18.77
N PRO A 18 17.04 -17.50 -19.70
CA PRO A 18 18.39 -18.01 -19.47
C PRO A 18 19.47 -16.91 -19.36
N ASP A 19 19.39 -15.80 -20.13
CA ASP A 19 20.44 -14.75 -20.16
C ASP A 19 19.89 -13.41 -20.67
N LYS A 20 18.61 -13.13 -20.44
CA LYS A 20 17.99 -11.89 -20.89
C LYS A 20 18.26 -10.76 -19.92
N THR A 21 19.25 -9.91 -20.20
CA THR A 21 19.47 -8.67 -19.48
C THR A 21 18.40 -7.64 -19.83
N VAL A 22 17.68 -7.12 -18.83
CA VAL A 22 16.63 -6.10 -19.00
C VAL A 22 16.97 -4.77 -18.32
N LEU A 23 17.82 -4.79 -17.29
CA LEU A 23 18.38 -3.61 -16.66
C LEU A 23 19.88 -3.85 -16.49
N GLU A 24 20.70 -2.83 -16.80
CA GLU A 24 22.15 -2.94 -16.72
C GLU A 24 22.74 -1.68 -16.07
N ASN A 25 23.38 -1.86 -14.91
CA ASN A 25 24.14 -0.84 -14.21
C ASN A 25 23.41 0.50 -14.01
N ILE A 26 22.13 0.45 -13.68
CA ILE A 26 21.30 1.64 -13.48
C ILE A 26 21.55 2.22 -12.08
N SER A 27 21.86 3.51 -12.01
CA SER A 27 21.93 4.25 -10.75
C SER A 27 21.00 5.46 -10.83
N LEU A 28 20.10 5.57 -9.85
CA LEU A 28 19.12 6.63 -9.77
C LEU A 28 18.78 6.97 -8.31
N SER A 29 18.32 8.20 -8.09
CA SER A 29 17.89 8.67 -6.78
C SER A 29 16.72 9.62 -6.96
N PHE A 30 15.68 9.47 -6.13
CA PHE A 30 14.48 10.29 -6.20
C PHE A 30 14.35 11.17 -4.99
N TYR A 31 14.03 12.43 -5.23
CA TYR A 31 13.67 13.39 -4.18
C TYR A 31 12.18 13.28 -3.81
N PRO A 32 11.81 13.71 -2.61
CA PRO A 32 10.41 13.84 -2.23
C PRO A 32 9.61 14.74 -3.19
N GLY A 33 8.36 14.39 -3.46
CA GLY A 33 7.42 15.20 -4.24
C GLY A 33 7.66 15.24 -5.75
N VAL A 34 8.66 14.53 -6.28
CA VAL A 34 8.90 14.49 -7.73
C VAL A 34 7.90 13.59 -8.44
N LYS A 35 7.53 13.98 -9.68
CA LYS A 35 6.77 13.16 -10.62
C LYS A 35 7.68 12.73 -11.74
N ILE A 36 7.82 11.42 -11.93
CA ILE A 36 8.82 10.85 -12.84
C ILE A 36 8.12 9.96 -13.88
N GLY A 37 8.37 10.22 -15.15
CA GLY A 37 7.95 9.36 -16.24
C GLY A 37 9.07 8.40 -16.65
N VAL A 38 8.76 7.09 -16.71
CA VAL A 38 9.67 6.07 -17.23
C VAL A 38 9.27 5.74 -18.66
N LEU A 39 10.10 6.14 -19.62
CA LEU A 39 9.83 5.98 -21.05
C LEU A 39 10.77 4.93 -21.67
N GLY A 40 10.30 4.26 -22.70
CA GLY A 40 11.07 3.27 -23.46
C GLY A 40 10.16 2.33 -24.27
N SER A 41 10.76 1.59 -25.21
CA SER A 41 10.06 0.58 -26.01
C SER A 41 9.54 -0.59 -25.16
N ASN A 42 8.68 -1.43 -25.75
CA ASN A 42 8.25 -2.66 -25.08
C ASN A 42 9.45 -3.60 -24.87
N GLY A 43 9.54 -4.18 -23.67
CA GLY A 43 10.67 -5.03 -23.27
C GLY A 43 11.91 -4.27 -22.75
N ALA A 44 11.92 -2.92 -22.72
CA ALA A 44 13.03 -2.12 -22.21
C ALA A 44 13.25 -2.19 -20.68
N GLY A 45 12.52 -3.03 -19.95
CA GLY A 45 12.72 -3.22 -18.50
C GLY A 45 11.93 -2.27 -17.60
N LYS A 46 11.03 -1.41 -18.15
CA LYS A 46 10.24 -0.46 -17.35
C LYS A 46 9.47 -1.12 -16.20
N SER A 47 8.73 -2.18 -16.52
CA SER A 47 7.95 -2.92 -15.52
C SER A 47 8.83 -3.64 -14.51
N SER A 48 10.01 -4.12 -14.93
CA SER A 48 10.99 -4.74 -14.04
C SER A 48 11.55 -3.73 -13.04
N LEU A 49 11.90 -2.53 -13.52
CA LEU A 49 12.34 -1.43 -12.65
C LEU A 49 11.27 -1.08 -11.61
N LEU A 50 10.01 -0.88 -12.04
CA LEU A 50 8.91 -0.55 -11.14
C LEU A 50 8.63 -1.67 -10.12
N LYS A 51 8.72 -2.94 -10.52
CA LYS A 51 8.56 -4.08 -9.59
C LYS A 51 9.68 -4.14 -8.56
N ILE A 52 10.92 -3.88 -8.96
CA ILE A 52 12.05 -3.79 -8.01
C ILE A 52 11.83 -2.63 -7.04
N MET A 53 11.43 -1.46 -7.54
CA MET A 53 11.15 -0.30 -6.70
C MET A 53 10.01 -0.56 -5.71
N ALA A 54 9.04 -1.37 -6.08
CA ALA A 54 7.92 -1.79 -5.25
C ALA A 54 8.26 -2.94 -4.27
N GLY A 55 9.48 -3.50 -4.33
CA GLY A 55 9.86 -4.67 -3.53
C GLY A 55 9.21 -5.98 -3.97
N LEU A 56 8.64 -6.03 -5.19
CA LEU A 56 7.99 -7.22 -5.75
C LEU A 56 8.94 -8.12 -6.56
N ASP A 57 10.15 -7.65 -6.86
CA ASP A 57 11.20 -8.41 -7.54
C ASP A 57 12.52 -8.16 -6.80
N ASP A 58 13.05 -9.17 -6.15
CA ASP A 58 14.31 -9.18 -5.40
C ASP A 58 15.47 -9.84 -6.15
N GLY A 59 15.21 -10.37 -7.35
CA GLY A 59 16.19 -11.10 -8.16
C GLY A 59 17.14 -10.21 -8.95
N PHE A 60 17.53 -9.05 -8.42
CA PHE A 60 18.43 -8.10 -9.05
C PHE A 60 19.85 -8.12 -8.42
N GLN A 61 20.81 -7.52 -9.12
CA GLN A 61 22.15 -7.22 -8.60
C GLN A 61 22.26 -5.71 -8.35
N GLY A 62 23.14 -5.32 -7.43
CA GLY A 62 23.30 -3.93 -7.01
C GLY A 62 22.46 -3.63 -5.76
N GLU A 63 22.14 -2.36 -5.58
CA GLU A 63 21.38 -1.89 -4.42
C GLU A 63 20.10 -1.18 -4.87
N ALA A 64 19.01 -1.43 -4.16
CA ALA A 64 17.74 -0.74 -4.35
C ALA A 64 17.06 -0.60 -2.98
N ARG A 65 16.82 0.63 -2.53
CA ARG A 65 16.25 0.86 -1.20
C ARG A 65 15.29 2.04 -1.15
N LEU A 66 14.21 1.83 -0.44
CA LEU A 66 13.32 2.89 0.04
C LEU A 66 13.87 3.44 1.36
N THR A 67 13.84 4.74 1.54
CA THR A 67 14.26 5.36 2.81
C THR A 67 13.29 5.00 3.93
N ALA A 68 13.83 4.70 5.11
CA ALA A 68 13.03 4.31 6.28
C ALA A 68 11.94 5.36 6.58
N GLY A 69 10.77 4.89 7.02
CA GLY A 69 9.62 5.75 7.31
C GLY A 69 8.77 6.13 6.08
N HIS A 70 9.11 5.62 4.89
CA HIS A 70 8.29 5.76 3.69
C HIS A 70 7.66 4.43 3.31
N THR A 71 6.49 4.51 2.66
CA THR A 71 5.78 3.36 2.10
C THR A 71 5.74 3.45 0.59
N VAL A 72 5.58 2.33 -0.09
CA VAL A 72 5.43 2.27 -1.54
C VAL A 72 4.11 1.58 -1.89
N GLY A 73 3.36 2.21 -2.80
CA GLY A 73 2.20 1.61 -3.44
C GLY A 73 2.54 1.24 -4.89
N TYR A 74 2.08 0.10 -5.34
CA TYR A 74 2.26 -0.37 -6.72
C TYR A 74 0.91 -0.63 -7.36
N LEU A 75 0.59 0.12 -8.41
CA LEU A 75 -0.56 -0.16 -9.25
C LEU A 75 -0.09 -0.98 -10.45
N ALA A 76 -0.50 -2.25 -10.50
CA ALA A 76 -0.22 -3.13 -11.63
C ALA A 76 -0.99 -2.68 -12.88
N GLN A 77 -0.45 -2.99 -14.07
CA GLN A 77 -1.14 -2.75 -15.35
C GLN A 77 -2.44 -3.57 -15.45
N GLU A 78 -2.40 -4.78 -14.92
CA GLU A 78 -3.54 -5.70 -14.78
C GLU A 78 -3.64 -6.10 -13.30
N PRO A 79 -4.35 -5.31 -12.47
CA PRO A 79 -4.50 -5.65 -11.07
C PRO A 79 -5.30 -6.94 -10.91
N GLN A 80 -4.87 -7.80 -9.99
CA GLN A 80 -5.57 -9.03 -9.67
C GLN A 80 -6.57 -8.73 -8.55
N LEU A 81 -7.84 -8.92 -8.84
CA LEU A 81 -8.91 -8.83 -7.85
C LEU A 81 -9.22 -10.22 -7.29
N ASP A 82 -9.65 -10.29 -6.02
CA ASP A 82 -10.14 -11.53 -5.45
C ASP A 82 -11.54 -11.85 -6.01
N PRO A 83 -11.68 -12.92 -6.79
CA PRO A 83 -12.96 -13.26 -7.42
C PRO A 83 -14.04 -13.71 -6.41
N ASN A 84 -13.67 -13.98 -5.16
CA ASN A 84 -14.60 -14.37 -4.11
C ASN A 84 -15.15 -13.16 -3.34
N LYS A 85 -14.72 -11.95 -3.66
CA LYS A 85 -15.14 -10.70 -3.02
C LYS A 85 -15.92 -9.84 -4.00
N THR A 86 -16.79 -9.01 -3.43
CA THR A 86 -17.47 -7.94 -4.16
C THR A 86 -16.51 -6.81 -4.53
N VAL A 87 -16.96 -5.85 -5.31
CA VAL A 87 -16.21 -4.62 -5.63
C VAL A 87 -15.78 -3.93 -4.33
N ARG A 88 -16.72 -3.68 -3.40
CA ARG A 88 -16.39 -3.07 -2.10
C ARG A 88 -15.40 -3.91 -1.30
N GLY A 89 -15.56 -5.24 -1.30
CA GLY A 89 -14.64 -6.15 -0.60
C GLY A 89 -13.20 -6.02 -1.08
N ASN A 90 -12.99 -5.92 -2.38
CA ASN A 90 -11.66 -5.71 -2.96
C ASN A 90 -11.08 -4.31 -2.64
N VAL A 91 -11.93 -3.27 -2.63
CA VAL A 91 -11.50 -1.92 -2.25
C VAL A 91 -11.10 -1.88 -0.78
N MET A 92 -11.87 -2.53 0.11
CA MET A 92 -11.59 -2.59 1.55
C MET A 92 -10.28 -3.31 1.88
N ASP A 93 -9.84 -4.27 1.06
CA ASP A 93 -8.52 -4.90 1.23
C ASP A 93 -7.38 -3.87 1.15
N GLY A 94 -7.51 -2.86 0.30
CA GLY A 94 -6.52 -1.79 0.17
C GLY A 94 -6.41 -0.87 1.40
N VAL A 95 -7.39 -0.88 2.29
CA VAL A 95 -7.46 -0.07 3.51
C VAL A 95 -7.56 -0.93 4.78
N SER A 96 -7.26 -2.22 4.67
CA SER A 96 -7.42 -3.22 5.75
C SER A 96 -6.63 -2.87 7.01
N GLU A 97 -5.45 -2.24 6.90
CA GLU A 97 -4.67 -1.80 8.05
C GLU A 97 -5.41 -0.74 8.87
N VAL A 98 -6.03 0.23 8.20
CA VAL A 98 -6.80 1.29 8.86
C VAL A 98 -8.09 0.71 9.44
N GLN A 99 -8.77 -0.19 8.70
CA GLN A 99 -9.96 -0.88 9.18
C GLN A 99 -9.67 -1.70 10.44
N SER A 100 -8.53 -2.37 10.51
CA SER A 100 -8.16 -3.16 11.70
C SER A 100 -8.04 -2.31 12.97
N ILE A 101 -7.62 -1.05 12.87
CA ILE A 101 -7.55 -0.14 14.02
C ILE A 101 -8.96 0.15 14.55
N ILE A 102 -9.93 0.35 13.66
CA ILE A 102 -11.34 0.57 14.03
C ILE A 102 -11.92 -0.69 14.67
N ASP A 103 -11.65 -1.87 14.12
CA ASP A 103 -12.13 -3.14 14.63
C ASP A 103 -11.56 -3.45 16.02
N ASP A 104 -10.26 -3.16 16.24
CA ASP A 104 -9.63 -3.24 17.55
C ASP A 104 -10.28 -2.30 18.56
N TYR A 105 -10.57 -1.06 18.15
CA TYR A 105 -11.25 -0.08 18.97
C TYR A 105 -12.65 -0.57 19.38
N ASN A 106 -13.45 -1.05 18.43
CA ASN A 106 -14.78 -1.60 18.70
C ASN A 106 -14.71 -2.81 19.64
N THR A 107 -13.68 -3.65 19.48
CA THR A 107 -13.45 -4.80 20.37
C THR A 107 -13.14 -4.35 21.80
N VAL A 108 -12.36 -3.29 21.97
CA VAL A 108 -12.07 -2.72 23.30
C VAL A 108 -13.32 -2.07 23.89
N MET A 109 -14.08 -1.32 23.08
CA MET A 109 -15.33 -0.69 23.51
C MET A 109 -16.38 -1.70 23.97
N ALA A 110 -16.48 -2.86 23.33
CA ALA A 110 -17.39 -3.91 23.75
C ALA A 110 -17.09 -4.45 25.16
N LYS A 111 -15.85 -4.37 25.63
CA LYS A 111 -15.43 -4.83 26.97
C LYS A 111 -15.95 -3.94 28.11
N TRP A 112 -16.37 -2.69 27.83
CA TRP A 112 -16.97 -1.83 28.84
C TRP A 112 -18.31 -2.35 29.37
N ALA A 113 -18.97 -3.24 28.63
CA ALA A 113 -20.23 -3.86 29.06
C ALA A 113 -20.04 -5.02 30.05
N ASP A 114 -18.82 -5.48 30.27
CA ASP A 114 -18.51 -6.59 31.17
C ASP A 114 -18.35 -6.06 32.61
N PRO A 115 -19.20 -6.46 33.57
CA PRO A 115 -19.14 -6.00 34.97
C PRO A 115 -17.84 -6.39 35.68
N ASP A 116 -17.20 -7.46 35.26
CA ASP A 116 -15.96 -7.99 35.85
C ASP A 116 -14.71 -7.50 35.16
N ALA A 117 -14.83 -6.54 34.24
CA ALA A 117 -13.71 -6.05 33.46
C ALA A 117 -12.76 -5.13 34.24
N ASP A 118 -11.49 -5.15 33.89
CA ASP A 118 -10.48 -4.20 34.35
C ASP A 118 -10.62 -2.88 33.58
N TYR A 119 -11.43 -1.96 34.13
CA TYR A 119 -11.72 -0.66 33.52
C TYR A 119 -10.48 0.22 33.35
N ASP A 120 -9.50 0.13 34.23
CA ASP A 120 -8.24 0.89 34.10
C ASP A 120 -7.42 0.42 32.89
N LYS A 121 -7.40 -0.88 32.67
CA LYS A 121 -6.72 -1.48 31.51
C LYS A 121 -7.44 -1.16 30.21
N ILE A 122 -8.78 -1.24 30.21
CA ILE A 122 -9.60 -0.89 29.04
C ILE A 122 -9.42 0.57 28.68
N GLY A 123 -9.46 1.50 29.64
CA GLY A 123 -9.27 2.93 29.41
C GLY A 123 -7.91 3.26 28.79
N LYS A 124 -6.83 2.60 29.24
CA LYS A 124 -5.50 2.76 28.64
C LYS A 124 -5.44 2.24 27.21
N GLN A 125 -6.05 1.09 26.93
CA GLN A 125 -6.10 0.53 25.57
C GLN A 125 -6.94 1.41 24.64
N GLN A 126 -8.06 1.91 25.10
CA GLN A 126 -8.91 2.85 24.36
C GLN A 126 -8.12 4.11 23.96
N ALA A 127 -7.46 4.77 24.90
CA ALA A 127 -6.68 5.98 24.62
C ALA A 127 -5.61 5.74 23.53
N ILE A 128 -4.89 4.61 23.60
CA ILE A 128 -3.88 4.25 22.58
C ILE A 128 -4.51 4.07 21.19
N LEU A 129 -5.71 3.46 21.14
CA LEU A 129 -6.40 3.24 19.87
C LEU A 129 -7.01 4.54 19.32
N GLU A 130 -7.51 5.43 20.17
CA GLU A 130 -7.98 6.76 19.78
C GLU A 130 -6.85 7.60 19.16
N ASP A 131 -5.65 7.57 19.75
CA ASP A 131 -4.46 8.22 19.18
C ASP A 131 -4.11 7.65 17.79
N LYS A 132 -4.17 6.32 17.61
CA LYS A 132 -3.92 5.67 16.32
C LYS A 132 -4.99 6.04 15.28
N ILE A 133 -6.26 6.06 15.67
CA ILE A 133 -7.39 6.44 14.80
C ILE A 133 -7.22 7.89 14.36
N ALA A 134 -6.87 8.79 15.28
CA ALA A 134 -6.64 10.20 14.98
C ALA A 134 -5.44 10.38 14.03
N ALA A 135 -4.33 9.66 14.25
CA ALA A 135 -3.14 9.72 13.41
C ALA A 135 -3.39 9.20 11.97
N ALA A 136 -4.26 8.19 11.83
CA ALA A 136 -4.61 7.58 10.54
C ALA A 136 -5.86 8.23 9.88
N ASP A 137 -6.49 9.23 10.50
CA ASP A 137 -7.81 9.77 10.10
C ASP A 137 -8.87 8.67 9.86
N ALA A 138 -8.82 7.62 10.69
CA ALA A 138 -9.59 6.41 10.46
C ALA A 138 -11.11 6.61 10.63
N TRP A 139 -11.55 7.63 11.39
CA TRP A 139 -12.97 7.98 11.49
C TRP A 139 -13.60 8.36 10.15
N SER A 140 -12.80 8.88 9.21
CA SER A 140 -13.24 9.28 7.88
C SER A 140 -13.16 8.13 6.86
N LEU A 141 -12.72 6.93 7.25
CA LEU A 141 -12.41 5.83 6.34
C LEU A 141 -13.56 5.49 5.39
N GLU A 142 -14.74 5.18 5.94
CA GLU A 142 -15.92 4.81 5.17
C GLU A 142 -16.28 5.89 4.13
N ARG A 143 -16.34 7.14 4.57
CA ARG A 143 -16.61 8.27 3.70
C ARG A 143 -15.56 8.43 2.61
N ASN A 144 -14.28 8.26 2.95
CA ASN A 144 -13.19 8.39 1.98
C ASN A 144 -13.23 7.27 0.94
N VAL A 145 -13.59 6.06 1.35
CA VAL A 145 -13.81 4.91 0.45
C VAL A 145 -14.96 5.21 -0.51
N GLU A 146 -16.11 5.67 -0.02
CA GLU A 146 -17.26 6.04 -0.85
C GLU A 146 -16.92 7.13 -1.88
N ILE A 147 -16.24 8.20 -1.44
CA ILE A 147 -15.80 9.28 -2.32
C ILE A 147 -14.82 8.76 -3.38
N ALA A 148 -13.89 7.89 -3.01
CA ALA A 148 -12.93 7.32 -3.95
C ALA A 148 -13.61 6.41 -4.98
N MET A 149 -14.54 5.55 -4.55
CA MET A 149 -15.29 4.66 -5.42
C MET A 149 -16.16 5.45 -6.41
N ASP A 150 -16.83 6.51 -5.94
CA ASP A 150 -17.63 7.39 -6.81
C ASP A 150 -16.74 8.14 -7.83
N ALA A 151 -15.65 8.73 -7.37
CA ALA A 151 -14.72 9.47 -8.24
C ALA A 151 -14.11 8.58 -9.34
N LEU A 152 -13.85 7.31 -9.03
CA LEU A 152 -13.32 6.32 -9.97
C LEU A 152 -14.44 5.63 -10.77
N ARG A 153 -15.71 5.95 -10.51
CA ARG A 153 -16.89 5.33 -11.15
C ARG A 153 -16.87 3.81 -11.01
N CYS A 154 -16.57 3.34 -9.80
CA CYS A 154 -16.62 1.91 -9.52
C CYS A 154 -18.03 1.36 -9.79
N PRO A 155 -18.14 0.08 -10.16
CA PRO A 155 -19.43 -0.63 -10.18
C PRO A 155 -20.09 -0.62 -8.80
N PRO A 156 -21.38 -1.03 -8.70
CA PRO A 156 -22.05 -1.15 -7.40
C PRO A 156 -21.25 -1.96 -6.38
N ASP A 157 -21.35 -1.61 -5.11
CA ASP A 157 -20.60 -2.18 -4.00
C ASP A 157 -20.67 -3.70 -3.93
N ASP A 158 -21.84 -4.26 -4.21
CA ASP A 158 -22.18 -5.68 -4.17
C ASP A 158 -21.94 -6.42 -5.51
N ALA A 159 -21.46 -5.71 -6.55
CA ALA A 159 -21.22 -6.33 -7.84
C ALA A 159 -20.10 -7.39 -7.77
N ASP A 160 -20.27 -8.44 -8.56
CA ASP A 160 -19.30 -9.49 -8.76
C ASP A 160 -18.18 -8.99 -9.68
N VAL A 161 -16.94 -9.08 -9.21
CA VAL A 161 -15.77 -8.62 -9.97
C VAL A 161 -15.41 -9.51 -11.16
N THR A 162 -15.99 -10.72 -11.23
CA THR A 162 -15.70 -11.67 -12.32
C THR A 162 -16.44 -11.35 -13.62
N VAL A 163 -17.40 -10.43 -13.56
CA VAL A 163 -18.24 -10.00 -14.71
C VAL A 163 -17.95 -8.58 -15.18
N LEU A 164 -16.89 -7.97 -14.68
CA LEU A 164 -16.48 -6.59 -14.98
C LEU A 164 -15.47 -6.47 -16.13
#